data_6803f22ebaa8dc9fa6a0f1a1b0cc8599
#
_entry.id   6803f22ebaa8dc9fa6a0f1a1b0cc8599
#
_cell.length_a   1.000
_cell.length_b   1.000
_cell.length_c   1.000
_cell.angle_alpha   90.00
_cell.angle_beta   90.00
_cell.angle_gamma   90.00
#
_symmetry.space_group_name_H-M   'P 1'
#
loop_
_entity.id
_entity.type
_entity.pdbx_description
1 polymer ?
#
loop_
_entity_poly.entity_id
_entity_poly.type
_entity_poly.pdbx_seq_one_letter_code
_entity_poly.pdbx_strand_id
1 'polypeptide(L)'
;CSFDCIYCECGLNENHRTRSKLPTRAEVKEALINKLSSMQTEGIAPDVITFAGNGEPTMHPEFADIIDDTIETRNRFFPKAKIAVLSNSTMLHKEDVFLALNKIEDNILKLDSISDSRIGQLNVPNSPAFTFDRLLEQLCRFNGNLIIQTMFLKGEVDGESVTNTTEHEISGWLEALKQIKPRQVMIYTIDRETPVKNLKKVTKDELEAIADRARQ
;
A
#
# COMPACT_ATOMS: atom_id res chain seq x y z
N CYS A 1 -3.23 11.04 5.60
CA CYS A 1 -3.44 10.05 4.53
C CYS A 1 -4.47 10.56 3.54
N SER A 2 -4.37 10.13 2.28
CA SER A 2 -5.35 10.45 1.24
C SER A 2 -6.56 9.50 1.26
N PHE A 3 -6.49 8.42 2.01
CA PHE A 3 -7.59 7.53 2.33
C PHE A 3 -7.99 7.65 3.80
N ASP A 4 -9.23 7.29 4.10
CA ASP A 4 -9.76 7.11 5.45
C ASP A 4 -10.38 5.71 5.61
N CYS A 5 -9.57 4.70 5.35
CA CYS A 5 -10.01 3.31 5.26
C CYS A 5 -10.71 2.86 6.54
N ILE A 6 -11.90 2.27 6.40
CA ILE A 6 -12.72 1.77 7.52
C ILE A 6 -12.04 0.69 8.36
N TYR A 7 -10.99 0.06 7.80
CA TYR A 7 -10.21 -1.02 8.44
C TYR A 7 -8.81 -0.56 8.89
N CYS A 8 -8.48 0.73 8.83
CA CYS A 8 -7.13 1.23 9.08
C CYS A 8 -6.73 1.09 10.56
N GLU A 9 -5.71 0.30 10.86
CA GLU A 9 -5.18 0.13 12.22
C GLU A 9 -4.65 1.43 12.84
N CYS A 10 -4.32 2.43 12.01
CA CYS A 10 -3.91 3.76 12.44
C CYS A 10 -5.09 4.67 12.83
N GLY A 11 -6.33 4.17 12.77
CA GLY A 11 -7.54 4.95 13.02
C GLY A 11 -7.93 5.87 11.86
N LEU A 12 -9.07 6.53 12.01
CA LEU A 12 -9.59 7.49 11.04
C LEU A 12 -8.86 8.83 11.15
N ASN A 13 -8.80 9.58 10.05
CA ASN A 13 -8.10 10.85 9.96
C ASN A 13 -8.53 11.88 11.03
N GLU A 14 -9.80 11.89 11.40
CA GLU A 14 -10.35 12.85 12.37
C GLU A 14 -10.01 12.53 13.82
N ASN A 15 -9.88 11.24 14.16
CA ASN A 15 -9.91 10.79 15.56
C ASN A 15 -8.54 10.50 16.18
N HIS A 16 -7.50 10.18 15.40
CA HIS A 16 -6.28 9.58 15.96
C HIS A 16 -4.97 10.13 15.39
N ARG A 17 -5.00 11.08 14.47
CA ARG A 17 -3.78 11.61 13.88
C ARG A 17 -3.36 12.89 14.57
N THR A 18 -2.35 12.80 15.42
CA THR A 18 -1.59 13.98 15.81
C THR A 18 -1.08 14.63 14.53
N ARG A 19 -1.34 15.93 14.38
CA ARG A 19 -0.76 16.76 13.32
C ARG A 19 0.72 16.97 13.60
N SER A 20 1.51 15.90 13.58
CA SER A 20 2.95 15.99 13.66
C SER A 20 3.46 16.57 12.34
N LYS A 21 4.47 17.44 12.45
CA LYS A 21 5.20 17.94 11.28
C LYS A 21 5.82 16.74 10.55
N LEU A 22 5.69 16.70 9.22
CA LEU A 22 6.41 15.71 8.42
C LEU A 22 7.92 15.90 8.63
N PRO A 23 8.70 14.82 8.77
CA PRO A 23 10.14 14.92 8.80
C PRO A 23 10.64 15.50 7.46
N THR A 24 11.65 16.32 7.51
CA THR A 24 12.33 16.81 6.30
C THR A 24 13.15 15.69 5.65
N ARG A 25 13.47 15.82 4.37
CA ARG A 25 14.39 14.92 3.67
C ARG A 25 15.71 14.71 4.44
N ALA A 26 16.28 15.80 4.97
CA ALA A 26 17.54 15.73 5.73
C ALA A 26 17.40 14.92 7.02
N GLU A 27 16.30 15.10 7.77
CA GLU A 27 16.02 14.33 8.99
C GLU A 27 15.85 12.83 8.67
N VAL A 28 15.15 12.49 7.58
CA VAL A 28 15.00 11.09 7.15
C VAL A 28 16.35 10.49 6.76
N LYS A 29 17.17 11.20 5.96
CA LYS A 29 18.51 10.74 5.55
C LYS A 29 19.41 10.50 6.76
N GLU A 30 19.46 11.46 7.68
CA GLU A 30 20.28 11.35 8.89
C GLU A 30 19.84 10.18 9.78
N ALA A 31 18.53 10.03 10.02
CA ALA A 31 18.00 8.93 10.81
C ALA A 31 18.32 7.57 10.18
N LEU A 32 18.20 7.46 8.85
CA LEU A 32 18.54 6.24 8.12
C LEU A 32 20.04 5.90 8.22
N ILE A 33 20.92 6.89 8.00
CA ILE A 33 22.37 6.70 8.14
C ILE A 33 22.71 6.20 9.55
N ASN A 34 22.18 6.86 10.57
CA ASN A 34 22.45 6.51 11.96
C ASN A 34 21.98 5.07 12.27
N LYS A 35 20.78 4.71 11.81
CA LYS A 35 20.23 3.36 12.01
C LYS A 35 21.05 2.29 11.30
N LEU A 36 21.36 2.48 10.01
CA LEU A 36 22.12 1.48 9.25
C LEU A 36 23.56 1.36 9.73
N SER A 37 24.20 2.47 10.15
CA SER A 37 25.53 2.46 10.77
C SER A 37 25.54 1.66 12.08
N SER A 38 24.54 1.86 12.97
CA SER A 38 24.39 1.10 14.19
C SER A 38 24.24 -0.40 13.90
N MET A 39 23.32 -0.75 13.00
CA MET A 39 23.11 -2.15 12.60
C MET A 39 24.38 -2.80 12.03
N GLN A 40 25.16 -2.07 11.23
CA GLN A 40 26.45 -2.56 10.72
C GLN A 40 27.44 -2.83 11.85
N THR A 41 27.53 -1.94 12.85
CA THR A 41 28.40 -2.11 14.03
C THR A 41 27.96 -3.31 14.87
N GLU A 42 26.67 -3.55 14.99
CA GLU A 42 26.08 -4.68 15.72
C GLU A 42 26.16 -6.02 14.94
N GLY A 43 26.58 -6.00 13.68
CA GLY A 43 26.64 -7.18 12.81
C GLY A 43 25.26 -7.68 12.36
N ILE A 44 24.24 -6.82 12.39
CA ILE A 44 22.84 -7.13 12.03
C ILE A 44 22.56 -6.52 10.67
N ALA A 45 22.23 -7.32 9.66
CA ALA A 45 21.84 -6.83 8.34
C ALA A 45 20.31 -6.85 8.19
N PRO A 46 19.69 -5.78 7.68
CA PRO A 46 18.28 -5.80 7.34
C PRO A 46 18.07 -6.54 6.01
N ASP A 47 16.97 -7.29 5.89
CA ASP A 47 16.52 -7.84 4.63
C ASP A 47 15.84 -6.76 3.76
N VAL A 48 15.13 -5.84 4.42
CA VAL A 48 14.33 -4.81 3.75
C VAL A 48 14.27 -3.51 4.56
N ILE A 49 14.31 -2.38 3.86
CA ILE A 49 14.01 -1.03 4.37
C ILE A 49 12.63 -0.67 3.87
N THR A 50 11.66 -0.53 4.77
CA THR A 50 10.25 -0.37 4.39
C THR A 50 9.72 1.01 4.73
N PHE A 51 9.15 1.68 3.73
CA PHE A 51 8.32 2.87 3.92
C PHE A 51 6.87 2.45 4.11
N ALA A 52 6.40 2.53 5.33
CA ALA A 52 5.04 2.24 5.75
C ALA A 52 4.72 3.07 7.00
N GLY A 53 3.48 3.11 7.43
CA GLY A 53 3.14 3.68 8.72
C GLY A 53 1.92 4.59 8.73
N ASN A 54 1.92 5.56 9.63
CA ASN A 54 0.76 6.42 9.93
C ASN A 54 0.47 7.42 8.80
N GLY A 55 0.06 6.93 7.65
CA GLY A 55 -0.25 7.77 6.51
C GLY A 55 0.12 7.12 5.19
N GLU A 56 0.27 7.95 4.16
CA GLU A 56 0.66 7.55 2.81
C GLU A 56 2.05 8.13 2.49
N PRO A 57 3.09 7.29 2.34
CA PRO A 57 4.45 7.76 2.12
C PRO A 57 4.59 8.64 0.86
N THR A 58 3.89 8.29 -0.21
CA THR A 58 3.97 9.00 -1.51
C THR A 58 3.36 10.41 -1.48
N MET A 59 2.69 10.78 -0.39
CA MET A 59 2.22 12.17 -0.18
C MET A 59 3.33 13.11 0.30
N HIS A 60 4.50 12.60 0.71
CA HIS A 60 5.59 13.47 1.13
C HIS A 60 6.06 14.32 -0.07
N PRO A 61 6.20 15.65 0.07
CA PRO A 61 6.54 16.53 -1.04
C PRO A 61 7.91 16.23 -1.67
N GLU A 62 8.84 15.68 -0.89
CA GLU A 62 10.18 15.29 -1.32
C GLU A 62 10.33 13.75 -1.43
N PHE A 63 9.23 13.02 -1.70
CA PHE A 63 9.24 11.56 -1.70
C PHE A 63 10.28 10.96 -2.65
N ALA A 64 10.36 11.48 -3.88
CA ALA A 64 11.29 10.97 -4.87
C ALA A 64 12.75 11.14 -4.44
N ASP A 65 13.09 12.29 -3.89
CA ASP A 65 14.43 12.58 -3.38
C ASP A 65 14.78 11.71 -2.15
N ILE A 66 13.80 11.46 -1.27
CA ILE A 66 13.98 10.56 -0.12
C ILE A 66 14.27 9.14 -0.60
N ILE A 67 13.60 8.66 -1.64
CA ILE A 67 13.89 7.35 -2.24
C ILE A 67 15.31 7.31 -2.80
N ASP A 68 15.76 8.34 -3.51
CA ASP A 68 17.11 8.41 -4.05
C ASP A 68 18.17 8.40 -2.93
N ASP A 69 17.98 9.20 -1.88
CA ASP A 69 18.84 9.17 -0.68
C ASP A 69 18.85 7.82 0.03
N THR A 70 17.72 7.13 0.05
CA THR A 70 17.59 5.80 0.63
C THR A 70 18.35 4.76 -0.18
N ILE A 71 18.25 4.81 -1.51
CA ILE A 71 19.02 3.93 -2.41
C ILE A 71 20.52 4.14 -2.21
N GLU A 72 20.99 5.40 -2.19
CA GLU A 72 22.39 5.74 -1.94
C GLU A 72 22.88 5.18 -0.59
N THR A 73 22.12 5.46 0.46
CA THR A 73 22.47 5.05 1.83
C THR A 73 22.46 3.52 1.97
N ARG A 74 21.43 2.84 1.46
CA ARG A 74 21.34 1.38 1.44
C ARG A 74 22.54 0.76 0.72
N ASN A 75 22.89 1.27 -0.46
CA ASN A 75 24.00 0.76 -1.25
C ASN A 75 25.35 0.90 -0.52
N ARG A 76 25.51 1.94 0.30
CA ARG A 76 26.70 2.16 1.12
C ARG A 76 26.83 1.13 2.25
N PHE A 77 25.74 0.83 2.96
CA PHE A 77 25.77 0.02 4.19
C PHE A 77 25.39 -1.44 3.95
N PHE A 78 24.29 -1.68 3.21
CA PHE A 78 23.70 -3.01 3.00
C PHE A 78 23.18 -3.16 1.56
N PRO A 79 24.04 -3.30 0.55
CA PRO A 79 23.66 -3.29 -0.87
C PRO A 79 22.72 -4.43 -1.27
N LYS A 80 22.57 -5.46 -0.44
CA LYS A 80 21.66 -6.59 -0.67
C LYS A 80 20.27 -6.38 -0.07
N ALA A 81 20.11 -5.41 0.83
CA ALA A 81 18.80 -5.11 1.41
C ALA A 81 17.88 -4.54 0.34
N LYS A 82 16.62 -4.97 0.37
CA LYS A 82 15.59 -4.40 -0.50
C LYS A 82 15.06 -3.08 0.05
N ILE A 83 14.47 -2.27 -0.81
CA ILE A 83 13.65 -1.12 -0.41
C ILE A 83 12.22 -1.45 -0.81
N ALA A 84 11.30 -1.31 0.15
CA ALA A 84 9.88 -1.52 -0.03
C ALA A 84 9.08 -0.26 0.29
N VAL A 85 8.07 0.03 -0.52
CA VAL A 85 7.09 1.09 -0.25
C VAL A 85 5.69 0.49 -0.29
N LEU A 86 4.94 0.65 0.81
CA LEU A 86 3.52 0.35 0.85
C LEU A 86 2.74 1.62 0.56
N SER A 87 2.01 1.64 -0.55
CA SER A 87 1.25 2.81 -0.99
C SER A 87 -0.22 2.48 -1.22
N ASN A 88 -1.08 3.42 -0.86
CA ASN A 88 -2.51 3.36 -1.19
C ASN A 88 -2.81 3.73 -2.66
N SER A 89 -1.78 3.94 -3.46
CA SER A 89 -1.83 4.18 -4.90
C SER A 89 -2.43 5.52 -5.35
N THR A 90 -2.79 6.43 -4.43
CA THR A 90 -3.45 7.69 -4.80
C THR A 90 -2.56 8.70 -5.51
N MET A 91 -1.23 8.60 -5.32
CA MET A 91 -0.27 9.55 -5.90
C MET A 91 0.41 9.05 -7.18
N LEU A 92 0.00 7.89 -7.73
CA LEU A 92 0.63 7.30 -8.93
C LEU A 92 0.52 8.18 -10.19
N HIS A 93 -0.41 9.14 -10.20
CA HIS A 93 -0.55 10.12 -11.27
C HIS A 93 0.59 11.15 -11.32
N LYS A 94 1.37 11.28 -10.24
CA LYS A 94 2.56 12.14 -10.20
C LYS A 94 3.75 11.40 -10.81
N GLU A 95 4.37 12.00 -11.81
CA GLU A 95 5.46 11.35 -12.57
C GLU A 95 6.70 11.09 -11.70
N ASP A 96 7.05 12.00 -10.81
CA ASP A 96 8.16 11.85 -9.86
C ASP A 96 7.94 10.67 -8.89
N VAL A 97 6.72 10.48 -8.41
CA VAL A 97 6.34 9.34 -7.57
C VAL A 97 6.41 8.03 -8.37
N PHE A 98 5.84 8.01 -9.58
CA PHE A 98 5.88 6.84 -10.45
C PHE A 98 7.32 6.41 -10.76
N LEU A 99 8.18 7.36 -11.13
CA LEU A 99 9.59 7.09 -11.42
C LEU A 99 10.35 6.60 -10.17
N ALA A 100 10.10 7.19 -8.99
CA ALA A 100 10.73 6.77 -7.74
C ALA A 100 10.34 5.33 -7.37
N LEU A 101 9.05 4.97 -7.51
CA LEU A 101 8.56 3.61 -7.25
C LEU A 101 9.13 2.56 -8.20
N ASN A 102 9.50 2.94 -9.43
CA ASN A 102 10.16 2.03 -10.37
C ASN A 102 11.65 1.81 -10.09
N LYS A 103 12.28 2.61 -9.23
CA LYS A 103 13.69 2.46 -8.85
C LYS A 103 13.93 1.41 -7.75
N ILE A 104 12.87 1.03 -7.01
CA ILE A 104 12.97 0.18 -5.83
C ILE A 104 12.54 -1.26 -6.10
N GLU A 105 12.95 -2.17 -5.21
CA GLU A 105 12.69 -3.59 -5.39
C GLU A 105 11.21 -3.96 -5.16
N ASP A 106 10.57 -3.43 -4.11
CA ASP A 106 9.22 -3.84 -3.71
C ASP A 106 8.26 -2.64 -3.60
N ASN A 107 7.72 -2.19 -4.75
CA ASN A 107 6.63 -1.22 -4.81
C ASN A 107 5.29 -1.96 -4.62
N ILE A 108 4.74 -1.89 -3.41
CA ILE A 108 3.53 -2.60 -2.99
C ILE A 108 2.35 -1.64 -3.07
N LEU A 109 1.49 -1.85 -4.07
CA LEU A 109 0.44 -0.92 -4.46
C LEU A 109 -0.95 -1.51 -4.19
N LYS A 110 -1.81 -0.71 -3.56
CA LYS A 110 -3.13 -1.16 -3.11
C LYS A 110 -4.17 -1.20 -4.24
N LEU A 111 -4.94 -2.32 -4.26
CA LEU A 111 -6.12 -2.51 -5.08
C LEU A 111 -7.15 -3.35 -4.31
N ASP A 112 -8.05 -2.71 -3.56
CA ASP A 112 -8.99 -3.40 -2.66
C ASP A 112 -10.36 -3.68 -3.29
N SER A 113 -10.72 -3.02 -4.38
CA SER A 113 -11.99 -3.21 -5.09
C SER A 113 -11.90 -2.73 -6.54
N ILE A 114 -12.87 -3.18 -7.33
CA ILE A 114 -13.00 -2.89 -8.76
C ILE A 114 -14.12 -1.88 -9.06
N SER A 115 -14.79 -1.37 -8.07
CA SER A 115 -15.86 -0.40 -8.25
C SER A 115 -15.68 0.86 -7.41
N ASP A 116 -16.01 2.02 -7.98
CA ASP A 116 -15.89 3.31 -7.30
C ASP A 116 -16.75 3.36 -6.03
N SER A 117 -17.95 2.75 -6.07
CA SER A 117 -18.82 2.66 -4.91
C SER A 117 -18.15 1.89 -3.77
N ARG A 118 -17.58 0.71 -4.04
CA ARG A 118 -16.91 -0.10 -3.02
C ARG A 118 -15.61 0.54 -2.55
N ILE A 119 -14.84 1.17 -3.42
CA ILE A 119 -13.67 1.98 -3.05
C ILE A 119 -14.11 3.10 -2.11
N GLY A 120 -15.20 3.80 -2.43
CA GLY A 120 -15.77 4.83 -1.57
C GLY A 120 -16.16 4.32 -0.18
N GLN A 121 -16.70 3.10 -0.07
CA GLN A 121 -17.08 2.47 1.19
C GLN A 121 -15.90 1.95 2.00
N LEU A 122 -14.89 1.36 1.35
CA LEU A 122 -13.75 0.70 2.03
C LEU A 122 -12.61 1.65 2.33
N ASN A 123 -12.21 2.43 1.33
CA ASN A 123 -10.99 3.25 1.37
C ASN A 123 -11.28 4.72 1.65
N VAL A 124 -12.50 5.16 1.42
CA VAL A 124 -12.97 6.55 1.64
C VAL A 124 -11.93 7.56 1.13
N PRO A 125 -11.68 7.63 -0.19
CA PRO A 125 -10.70 8.56 -0.75
C PRO A 125 -11.13 10.02 -0.50
N ASN A 126 -10.17 10.88 -0.16
CA ASN A 126 -10.41 12.31 0.06
C ASN A 126 -10.61 13.11 -1.24
N SER A 127 -10.44 12.48 -2.38
CA SER A 127 -10.63 13.09 -3.70
C SER A 127 -11.65 12.31 -4.52
N PRO A 128 -12.72 12.96 -5.01
CA PRO A 128 -13.69 12.32 -5.91
C PRO A 128 -13.10 11.99 -7.28
N ALA A 129 -11.91 12.50 -7.60
CA ALA A 129 -11.22 12.17 -8.84
C ALA A 129 -10.52 10.79 -8.80
N PHE A 130 -10.44 10.15 -7.62
CA PHE A 130 -9.90 8.81 -7.50
C PHE A 130 -10.98 7.79 -7.89
N THR A 131 -10.79 7.13 -9.02
CA THR A 131 -11.70 6.12 -9.57
C THR A 131 -10.96 4.84 -9.88
N PHE A 132 -11.67 3.72 -9.95
CA PHE A 132 -11.09 2.42 -10.32
C PHE A 132 -10.41 2.46 -11.70
N ASP A 133 -11.06 3.04 -12.70
CA ASP A 133 -10.50 3.09 -14.06
C ASP A 133 -9.17 3.85 -14.11
N ARG A 134 -9.09 5.00 -13.41
CA ARG A 134 -7.84 5.76 -13.31
C ARG A 134 -6.78 4.99 -12.54
N LEU A 135 -7.15 4.33 -11.45
CA LEU A 135 -6.23 3.49 -10.70
C LEU A 135 -5.68 2.37 -11.57
N LEU A 136 -6.55 1.65 -12.29
CA LEU A 136 -6.17 0.56 -13.18
C LEU A 136 -5.19 1.04 -14.27
N GLU A 137 -5.49 2.18 -14.90
CA GLU A 137 -4.60 2.81 -15.88
C GLU A 137 -3.21 3.07 -15.28
N GLN A 138 -3.13 3.66 -14.08
CA GLN A 138 -1.85 3.95 -13.42
C GLN A 138 -1.10 2.67 -13.05
N LEU A 139 -1.77 1.63 -12.56
CA LEU A 139 -1.15 0.35 -12.23
C LEU A 139 -0.58 -0.35 -13.48
N CYS A 140 -1.30 -0.28 -14.61
CA CYS A 140 -0.83 -0.84 -15.88
C CYS A 140 0.46 -0.17 -16.41
N ARG A 141 0.72 1.10 -16.08
CA ARG A 141 1.95 1.81 -16.48
C ARG A 141 3.23 1.13 -15.97
N PHE A 142 3.15 0.38 -14.88
CA PHE A 142 4.31 -0.34 -14.33
C PHE A 142 4.73 -1.55 -15.17
N ASN A 143 3.98 -1.94 -16.18
CA ASN A 143 4.28 -3.08 -17.06
C ASN A 143 4.62 -4.37 -16.29
N GLY A 144 3.90 -4.63 -15.21
CA GLY A 144 4.10 -5.78 -14.34
C GLY A 144 5.18 -5.60 -13.25
N ASN A 145 5.98 -4.54 -13.28
CA ASN A 145 7.01 -4.27 -12.26
C ASN A 145 6.40 -3.67 -10.98
N LEU A 146 5.45 -4.39 -10.37
CA LEU A 146 4.81 -4.02 -9.12
C LEU A 146 4.30 -5.25 -8.37
N ILE A 147 3.99 -5.03 -7.10
CA ILE A 147 3.26 -5.99 -6.25
C ILE A 147 1.88 -5.38 -5.99
N ILE A 148 0.81 -6.11 -6.29
CA ILE A 148 -0.53 -5.72 -5.88
C ILE A 148 -0.79 -6.22 -4.46
N GLN A 149 -1.31 -5.33 -3.61
CA GLN A 149 -1.75 -5.67 -2.27
C GLN A 149 -3.26 -5.45 -2.14
N THR A 150 -3.99 -6.47 -1.69
CA THR A 150 -5.45 -6.43 -1.53
C THR A 150 -5.86 -6.89 -0.14
N MET A 151 -6.58 -6.03 0.59
CA MET A 151 -7.29 -6.38 1.81
C MET A 151 -8.66 -6.94 1.46
N PHE A 152 -8.91 -8.21 1.77
CA PHE A 152 -10.25 -8.79 1.71
C PHE A 152 -10.93 -8.77 3.07
N LEU A 153 -12.17 -8.31 3.10
CA LEU A 153 -12.98 -8.26 4.30
C LEU A 153 -14.47 -8.45 4.00
N LYS A 154 -15.21 -8.71 5.04
CA LYS A 154 -16.67 -8.78 5.04
C LYS A 154 -17.22 -7.83 6.09
N GLY A 155 -18.46 -7.48 5.98
CA GLY A 155 -19.13 -6.69 7.01
C GLY A 155 -20.24 -5.82 6.46
N GLU A 156 -20.75 -5.00 7.39
CA GLU A 156 -21.83 -4.07 7.13
C GLU A 156 -21.56 -2.77 7.90
N VAL A 157 -21.75 -1.65 7.23
CA VAL A 157 -21.62 -0.32 7.81
C VAL A 157 -22.90 0.45 7.46
N ASP A 158 -23.57 1.02 8.46
CA ASP A 158 -24.81 1.79 8.31
C ASP A 158 -25.91 1.03 7.52
N GLY A 159 -26.00 -0.29 7.68
CA GLY A 159 -26.99 -1.13 7.01
C GLY A 159 -26.61 -1.55 5.58
N GLU A 160 -25.44 -1.11 5.08
CA GLU A 160 -24.94 -1.47 3.77
C GLU A 160 -23.78 -2.46 3.84
N SER A 161 -23.80 -3.48 2.97
CA SER A 161 -22.69 -4.44 2.87
C SER A 161 -21.43 -3.76 2.33
N VAL A 162 -20.32 -3.91 3.05
CA VAL A 162 -18.98 -3.47 2.62
C VAL A 162 -18.08 -4.63 2.20
N THR A 163 -18.68 -5.80 1.98
CA THR A 163 -17.97 -7.03 1.61
C THR A 163 -17.36 -6.94 0.21
N ASN A 164 -16.05 -7.17 0.08
CA ASN A 164 -15.35 -7.22 -1.21
C ASN A 164 -14.93 -8.64 -1.65
N THR A 165 -15.55 -9.65 -1.05
CA THR A 165 -15.37 -11.08 -1.42
C THR A 165 -16.55 -11.64 -2.20
N THR A 166 -17.41 -10.81 -2.77
CA THR A 166 -18.50 -11.25 -3.64
C THR A 166 -17.93 -11.78 -4.96
N GLU A 167 -18.66 -12.66 -5.64
CA GLU A 167 -18.20 -13.20 -6.93
C GLU A 167 -17.92 -12.07 -7.95
N HIS A 168 -18.76 -11.04 -7.96
CA HIS A 168 -18.54 -9.86 -8.82
C HIS A 168 -17.20 -9.17 -8.54
N GLU A 169 -16.90 -8.87 -7.26
CA GLU A 169 -15.65 -8.21 -6.85
C GLU A 169 -14.43 -9.09 -7.17
N ILE A 170 -14.50 -10.40 -6.84
CA ILE A 170 -13.37 -11.31 -7.09
C ILE A 170 -13.13 -11.51 -8.59
N SER A 171 -14.18 -11.74 -9.39
CA SER A 171 -14.02 -11.93 -10.82
C SER A 171 -13.48 -10.68 -11.52
N GLY A 172 -13.98 -9.49 -11.16
CA GLY A 172 -13.46 -8.23 -11.68
C GLY A 172 -12.03 -7.94 -11.23
N TRP A 173 -11.67 -8.28 -9.98
CA TRP A 173 -10.31 -8.16 -9.48
C TRP A 173 -9.34 -9.09 -10.22
N LEU A 174 -9.72 -10.32 -10.50
CA LEU A 174 -8.92 -11.25 -11.32
C LEU A 174 -8.72 -10.72 -12.74
N GLU A 175 -9.74 -10.10 -13.33
CA GLU A 175 -9.62 -9.50 -14.66
C GLU A 175 -8.70 -8.27 -14.64
N ALA A 176 -8.75 -7.45 -13.59
CA ALA A 176 -7.80 -6.35 -13.39
C ALA A 176 -6.35 -6.88 -13.26
N LEU A 177 -6.13 -7.97 -12.51
CA LEU A 177 -4.79 -8.60 -12.41
C LEU A 177 -4.26 -9.09 -13.76
N LYS A 178 -5.12 -9.63 -14.64
CA LYS A 178 -4.72 -10.04 -16.01
C LYS A 178 -4.28 -8.87 -16.86
N GLN A 179 -4.86 -7.68 -16.65
CA GLN A 179 -4.46 -6.45 -17.34
C GLN A 179 -3.16 -5.88 -16.78
N ILE A 180 -3.05 -5.78 -15.45
CA ILE A 180 -1.88 -5.23 -14.74
C ILE A 180 -0.65 -6.14 -14.89
N LYS A 181 -0.86 -7.47 -14.85
CA LYS A 181 0.16 -8.52 -14.87
C LYS A 181 1.23 -8.32 -13.79
N PRO A 182 0.85 -8.12 -12.52
CA PRO A 182 1.82 -7.83 -11.47
C PRO A 182 2.77 -9.02 -11.27
N ARG A 183 4.04 -8.75 -10.91
CA ARG A 183 5.00 -9.81 -10.61
C ARG A 183 4.68 -10.62 -9.36
N GLN A 184 3.84 -10.04 -8.49
CA GLN A 184 3.37 -10.69 -7.27
C GLN A 184 2.04 -10.09 -6.83
N VAL A 185 1.21 -10.91 -6.20
CA VAL A 185 -0.03 -10.49 -5.55
C VAL A 185 0.02 -10.89 -4.08
N MET A 186 -0.25 -9.94 -3.19
CA MET A 186 -0.35 -10.14 -1.76
C MET A 186 -1.82 -9.94 -1.35
N ILE A 187 -2.43 -10.97 -0.80
CA ILE A 187 -3.79 -10.89 -0.25
C ILE A 187 -3.77 -11.14 1.25
N TYR A 188 -4.59 -10.44 1.98
CA TYR A 188 -4.69 -10.55 3.43
C TYR A 188 -6.07 -10.11 3.91
N THR A 189 -6.34 -10.28 5.19
CA THR A 189 -7.58 -9.86 5.84
C THR A 189 -7.27 -9.08 7.11
N ILE A 190 -8.29 -8.54 7.75
CA ILE A 190 -8.20 -7.84 9.02
C ILE A 190 -7.53 -8.75 10.06
N ASP A 191 -6.57 -8.26 10.80
CA ASP A 191 -5.93 -8.99 11.90
C ASP A 191 -6.08 -8.29 13.25
N ARG A 192 -6.11 -6.99 13.28
CA ARG A 192 -6.23 -6.15 14.48
C ARG A 192 -7.60 -5.47 14.57
N GLU A 193 -7.82 -4.77 15.67
CA GLU A 193 -9.02 -3.94 15.82
C GLU A 193 -9.08 -2.85 14.76
N THR A 194 -10.29 -2.61 14.26
CA THR A 194 -10.57 -1.60 13.24
C THR A 194 -11.37 -0.44 13.85
N PRO A 195 -11.22 0.79 13.33
CA PRO A 195 -11.97 1.95 13.83
C PRO A 195 -13.48 1.77 13.61
N VAL A 196 -13.87 1.16 12.50
CA VAL A 196 -15.27 0.86 12.22
C VAL A 196 -15.60 -0.55 12.74
N LYS A 197 -16.72 -0.65 13.46
CA LYS A 197 -17.21 -1.92 14.02
C LYS A 197 -17.91 -2.77 12.95
N ASN A 198 -18.20 -4.02 13.30
CA ASN A 198 -18.90 -5.01 12.45
C ASN A 198 -18.15 -5.44 11.19
N LEU A 199 -16.86 -5.12 11.05
CA LEU A 199 -16.02 -5.72 10.03
C LEU A 199 -15.61 -7.14 10.48
N LYS A 200 -15.54 -8.05 9.51
CA LYS A 200 -15.25 -9.47 9.76
C LYS A 200 -14.07 -9.93 8.91
N LYS A 201 -13.23 -10.75 9.51
CA LYS A 201 -12.15 -11.44 8.81
C LYS A 201 -12.71 -12.35 7.71
N VAL A 202 -11.97 -12.46 6.63
CA VAL A 202 -12.11 -13.55 5.67
C VAL A 202 -11.37 -14.76 6.25
N THR A 203 -11.93 -15.93 6.15
CA THR A 203 -11.29 -17.14 6.66
C THR A 203 -10.07 -17.52 5.83
N LYS A 204 -9.19 -18.34 6.41
CA LYS A 204 -8.01 -18.83 5.69
C LYS A 204 -8.39 -19.59 4.42
N ASP A 205 -9.38 -20.48 4.52
CA ASP A 205 -9.84 -21.30 3.39
C ASP A 205 -10.41 -20.43 2.25
N GLU A 206 -11.13 -19.35 2.60
CA GLU A 206 -11.62 -18.39 1.61
C GLU A 206 -10.49 -17.61 0.94
N LEU A 207 -9.48 -17.18 1.70
CA LEU A 207 -8.30 -16.52 1.13
C LEU A 207 -7.50 -17.48 0.22
N GLU A 208 -7.33 -18.73 0.63
CA GLU A 208 -6.67 -19.76 -0.18
C GLU A 208 -7.44 -20.01 -1.48
N ALA A 209 -8.77 -20.10 -1.44
CA ALA A 209 -9.60 -20.24 -2.62
C ALA A 209 -9.46 -19.05 -3.60
N ILE A 210 -9.37 -17.82 -3.07
CA ILE A 210 -9.12 -16.62 -3.90
C ILE A 210 -7.70 -16.68 -4.49
N ALA A 211 -6.70 -17.05 -3.69
CA ALA A 211 -5.32 -17.18 -4.17
C ALA A 211 -5.18 -18.23 -5.27
N ASP A 212 -5.87 -19.36 -5.16
CA ASP A 212 -5.86 -20.43 -6.17
C ASP A 212 -6.45 -19.95 -7.50
N ARG A 213 -7.50 -19.15 -7.46
CA ARG A 213 -8.06 -18.52 -8.67
C ARG A 213 -7.08 -17.52 -9.30
N ALA A 214 -6.31 -16.80 -8.50
CA ALA A 214 -5.33 -15.82 -9.01
C ALA A 214 -4.07 -16.49 -9.61
N ARG A 215 -3.82 -17.77 -9.31
CA ARG A 215 -2.70 -18.56 -9.89
C ARG A 215 -3.03 -19.20 -11.25
N GLN A 216 -4.30 -19.25 -11.63
CA GLN A 216 -4.80 -19.79 -12.91
C GLN A 216 -4.69 -18.77 -14.05
#